data_7f03c61f0df7daae16b90050eba6ea26
#
_entry.id   7f03c61f0df7daae16b90050eba6ea26
#
_cell.length_a   1.000
_cell.length_b   1.000
_cell.length_c   1.000
_cell.angle_alpha   90.00
_cell.angle_beta   90.00
_cell.angle_gamma   90.00
#
_symmetry.space_group_name_H-M   'P 1'
#
loop_
_entity.id
_entity.type
_entity.pdbx_description
1 polymer ?
#
loop_
_entity_poly.entity_id
_entity_poly.type
_entity_poly.pdbx_seq_one_letter_code
_entity_poly.pdbx_strand_id
1 'polypeptide(L)'
;MPHSTQRRVVNAITLVLATVFVSLSPSVGRAQSDKHTLTCGPEKTIGQAIKTLKPGDTLVVSGTCNENLAIGQEVERITLDGQGTAAINGDSSANAVTVTGRGITIRGFVITGGAPQAISVSDGGSAVIDGNTIQNAGRNGIAVFRNSSADIINNTIQNNPLAGIAVQSNSSARIGWVGPPNNRISHPNTIQNNGAQGIQVYRGSSAQIFSNTIQNNGSDGVIVDRNAQAEIAACTITGNAGDGIRGIRNAGLDIGTDATGATPQFDDNTNTGTNGGYGVRCTIDGFVDGRLGTLTGTLGGKFFGEACTDSVAQ
;
A
#
# COMPACT_ATOMS: atom_id res chain seq x y z
N MET A 1 -37.07 -96.29 -7.70
CA MET A 1 -37.56 -95.31 -8.71
C MET A 1 -37.64 -93.97 -8.06
N PRO A 2 -36.78 -93.05 -8.32
CA PRO A 2 -36.88 -91.69 -7.78
C PRO A 2 -37.45 -90.68 -8.79
N HIS A 3 -38.34 -89.85 -8.26
CA HIS A 3 -38.93 -88.72 -8.96
C HIS A 3 -37.95 -87.57 -9.07
N SER A 4 -37.75 -87.09 -10.27
CA SER A 4 -37.00 -85.84 -10.57
C SER A 4 -37.94 -84.65 -10.47
N THR A 5 -37.64 -83.72 -9.57
CA THR A 5 -38.30 -82.44 -9.43
C THR A 5 -37.47 -81.35 -10.19
N GLN A 6 -37.97 -80.88 -11.29
CA GLN A 6 -37.40 -79.74 -11.99
C GLN A 6 -37.77 -78.48 -11.24
N ARG A 7 -36.77 -77.69 -10.79
CA ARG A 7 -36.94 -76.35 -10.31
C ARG A 7 -36.82 -75.38 -11.52
N ARG A 8 -37.89 -74.59 -11.78
CA ARG A 8 -37.86 -73.48 -12.67
C ARG A 8 -37.14 -72.34 -12.04
N VAL A 9 -36.07 -71.86 -12.68
CA VAL A 9 -35.38 -70.61 -12.36
C VAL A 9 -36.10 -69.44 -13.04
N VAL A 10 -36.66 -68.56 -12.22
CA VAL A 10 -37.26 -67.31 -12.70
C VAL A 10 -36.15 -66.25 -12.63
N ASN A 11 -35.66 -65.82 -13.79
CA ASN A 11 -34.74 -64.69 -13.89
C ASN A 11 -35.51 -63.38 -13.69
N ALA A 12 -35.32 -62.72 -12.58
CA ALA A 12 -35.77 -61.34 -12.36
C ALA A 12 -34.73 -60.36 -12.95
N ILE A 13 -35.14 -59.72 -14.03
CA ILE A 13 -34.35 -58.61 -14.61
C ILE A 13 -34.62 -57.36 -13.77
N THR A 14 -33.64 -56.94 -12.96
CA THR A 14 -33.72 -55.69 -12.24
C THR A 14 -33.25 -54.56 -13.14
N LEU A 15 -34.19 -53.73 -13.57
CA LEU A 15 -33.93 -52.52 -14.38
C LEU A 15 -33.45 -51.44 -13.42
N VAL A 16 -32.13 -51.11 -13.42
CA VAL A 16 -31.58 -49.99 -12.69
C VAL A 16 -31.73 -48.71 -13.53
N LEU A 17 -32.72 -47.88 -13.18
CA LEU A 17 -32.82 -46.52 -13.68
C LEU A 17 -31.73 -45.66 -13.08
N ALA A 18 -30.67 -45.34 -13.81
CA ALA A 18 -29.69 -44.35 -13.41
C ALA A 18 -30.27 -42.92 -13.69
N THR A 19 -30.74 -42.26 -12.65
CA THR A 19 -31.09 -40.83 -12.69
C THR A 19 -29.80 -40.01 -12.72
N VAL A 20 -29.48 -39.46 -13.88
CA VAL A 20 -28.38 -38.48 -14.01
C VAL A 20 -28.88 -37.14 -13.45
N PHE A 21 -28.46 -36.80 -12.26
CA PHE A 21 -28.59 -35.44 -11.74
C PHE A 21 -27.55 -34.54 -12.43
N VAL A 22 -27.98 -33.80 -13.45
CA VAL A 22 -27.20 -32.68 -13.96
C VAL A 22 -27.34 -31.53 -12.95
N SER A 23 -26.36 -31.38 -12.08
CA SER A 23 -26.26 -30.19 -11.23
C SER A 23 -25.83 -29.01 -12.11
N LEU A 24 -26.81 -28.20 -12.51
CA LEU A 24 -26.55 -26.85 -13.03
C LEU A 24 -26.02 -26.00 -11.89
N SER A 25 -24.70 -26.00 -11.70
CA SER A 25 -24.05 -24.98 -10.91
C SER A 25 -24.25 -23.65 -11.64
N PRO A 26 -24.86 -22.62 -11.00
CA PRO A 26 -24.87 -21.30 -11.61
C PRO A 26 -23.41 -20.89 -11.79
N SER A 27 -22.96 -20.76 -13.02
CA SER A 27 -21.71 -20.09 -13.32
C SER A 27 -21.89 -18.66 -12.81
N VAL A 28 -21.27 -18.33 -11.68
CA VAL A 28 -21.07 -16.94 -11.27
C VAL A 28 -20.24 -16.32 -12.39
N GLY A 29 -20.92 -15.70 -13.32
CA GLY A 29 -20.31 -14.97 -14.43
C GLY A 29 -19.32 -13.98 -13.81
N ARG A 30 -18.02 -14.21 -14.02
CA ARG A 30 -17.01 -13.22 -13.71
C ARG A 30 -17.39 -11.99 -14.51
N ALA A 31 -17.76 -10.90 -13.84
CA ALA A 31 -18.07 -9.66 -14.53
C ALA A 31 -16.90 -9.37 -15.48
N GLN A 32 -17.19 -9.28 -16.76
CA GLN A 32 -16.19 -8.96 -17.77
C GLN A 32 -15.73 -7.54 -17.47
N SER A 33 -14.44 -7.35 -17.27
CA SER A 33 -13.86 -6.03 -17.07
C SER A 33 -13.75 -5.34 -18.43
N ASP A 34 -14.44 -4.22 -18.60
CA ASP A 34 -14.38 -3.45 -19.83
C ASP A 34 -13.24 -2.42 -19.76
N LYS A 35 -12.63 -2.18 -20.92
CA LYS A 35 -11.57 -1.18 -21.08
C LYS A 35 -12.15 0.03 -21.80
N HIS A 36 -12.15 1.16 -21.10
CA HIS A 36 -12.59 2.46 -21.60
C HIS A 36 -11.38 3.35 -21.84
N THR A 37 -11.51 4.33 -22.72
CA THR A 37 -10.44 5.29 -23.03
C THR A 37 -10.91 6.72 -22.83
N LEU A 38 -10.05 7.56 -22.27
CA LEU A 38 -10.27 8.99 -22.10
C LEU A 38 -9.03 9.76 -22.55
N THR A 39 -9.21 10.72 -23.41
CA THR A 39 -8.20 11.77 -23.60
C THR A 39 -8.69 13.01 -22.89
N CYS A 40 -7.95 13.45 -21.87
CA CYS A 40 -8.31 14.62 -21.06
C CYS A 40 -8.29 15.92 -21.88
N GLY A 41 -9.20 16.81 -21.56
CA GLY A 41 -9.35 18.13 -22.18
C GLY A 41 -10.29 18.99 -21.35
N PRO A 42 -10.56 20.24 -21.77
CA PRO A 42 -11.33 21.20 -20.98
C PRO A 42 -12.71 20.71 -20.51
N GLU A 43 -13.37 19.88 -21.32
CA GLU A 43 -14.70 19.34 -21.02
C GLU A 43 -14.72 17.82 -20.80
N LYS A 44 -13.54 17.18 -20.82
CA LYS A 44 -13.40 15.73 -20.67
C LYS A 44 -12.50 15.43 -19.49
N THR A 45 -13.10 15.08 -18.34
CA THR A 45 -12.42 14.82 -17.08
C THR A 45 -12.57 13.37 -16.65
N ILE A 46 -11.62 12.91 -15.83
CA ILE A 46 -11.70 11.58 -15.20
C ILE A 46 -12.95 11.52 -14.31
N GLY A 47 -13.22 12.59 -13.55
CA GLY A 47 -14.36 12.68 -12.64
C GLY A 47 -15.72 12.53 -13.33
N GLN A 48 -15.83 12.91 -14.60
CA GLN A 48 -17.04 12.62 -15.41
C GLN A 48 -17.08 11.17 -15.88
N ALA A 49 -15.94 10.66 -16.37
CA ALA A 49 -15.85 9.32 -16.96
C ALA A 49 -16.11 8.21 -15.94
N ILE A 50 -15.62 8.34 -14.71
CA ILE A 50 -15.77 7.30 -13.67
C ILE A 50 -17.22 7.04 -13.28
N LYS A 51 -18.13 7.98 -13.50
CA LYS A 51 -19.56 7.84 -13.15
C LYS A 51 -20.28 6.76 -13.97
N THR A 52 -19.70 6.35 -15.08
CA THR A 52 -20.27 5.32 -15.98
C THR A 52 -19.59 3.97 -15.88
N LEU A 53 -18.49 3.89 -15.12
CA LEU A 53 -17.73 2.66 -14.95
C LEU A 53 -18.43 1.69 -13.99
N LYS A 54 -18.22 0.42 -14.26
CA LYS A 54 -18.67 -0.68 -13.41
C LYS A 54 -17.50 -1.27 -12.63
N PRO A 55 -17.75 -1.95 -11.50
CA PRO A 55 -16.72 -2.68 -10.79
C PRO A 55 -15.98 -3.68 -11.69
N GLY A 56 -14.67 -3.52 -11.76
CA GLY A 56 -13.76 -4.29 -12.63
C GLY A 56 -13.28 -3.53 -13.85
N ASP A 57 -13.93 -2.43 -14.24
CA ASP A 57 -13.55 -1.67 -15.41
C ASP A 57 -12.20 -0.95 -15.26
N THR A 58 -11.55 -0.76 -16.40
CA THR A 58 -10.32 0.02 -16.51
C THR A 58 -10.56 1.23 -17.41
N LEU A 59 -10.28 2.42 -16.89
CA LEU A 59 -10.21 3.65 -17.65
C LEU A 59 -8.76 3.96 -18.00
N VAL A 60 -8.42 3.85 -19.28
CA VAL A 60 -7.13 4.26 -19.80
C VAL A 60 -7.19 5.74 -20.13
N VAL A 61 -6.31 6.50 -19.51
CA VAL A 61 -6.27 7.97 -19.60
C VAL A 61 -5.04 8.41 -20.35
N SER A 62 -5.20 9.42 -21.20
CA SER A 62 -4.12 10.10 -21.89
C SER A 62 -4.26 11.63 -21.77
N GLY A 63 -3.14 12.33 -21.93
CA GLY A 63 -3.10 13.79 -21.84
C GLY A 63 -3.05 14.32 -20.40
N THR A 64 -3.33 15.58 -20.21
CA THR A 64 -3.30 16.27 -18.91
C THR A 64 -4.72 16.59 -18.45
N CYS A 65 -5.08 16.04 -17.30
CA CYS A 65 -6.36 16.27 -16.64
C CYS A 65 -6.17 17.34 -15.57
N ASN A 66 -6.68 18.54 -15.82
CA ASN A 66 -6.63 19.65 -14.84
C ASN A 66 -7.91 19.59 -14.01
N GLU A 67 -7.86 18.83 -12.93
CA GLU A 67 -9.01 18.63 -12.03
C GLU A 67 -8.57 18.19 -10.64
N ASN A 68 -9.42 18.43 -9.65
CA ASN A 68 -9.37 17.82 -8.35
C ASN A 68 -10.32 16.61 -8.36
N LEU A 69 -9.75 15.43 -8.64
CA LEU A 69 -10.51 14.20 -8.83
C LEU A 69 -11.04 13.66 -7.51
N ALA A 70 -12.36 13.50 -7.39
CA ALA A 70 -13.01 12.82 -6.28
C ALA A 70 -13.57 11.47 -6.74
N ILE A 71 -13.11 10.39 -6.10
CA ILE A 71 -13.58 9.02 -6.31
C ILE A 71 -14.37 8.62 -5.07
N GLY A 72 -15.70 8.79 -5.12
CA GLY A 72 -16.61 8.62 -4.01
C GLY A 72 -16.89 7.16 -3.64
N GLN A 73 -17.66 6.96 -2.58
CA GLN A 73 -18.01 5.62 -2.07
C GLN A 73 -18.91 4.82 -3.04
N GLU A 74 -19.56 5.50 -3.95
CA GLU A 74 -20.38 4.91 -5.02
C GLU A 74 -19.53 4.25 -6.11
N VAL A 75 -18.21 4.51 -6.13
CA VAL A 75 -17.27 3.96 -7.12
C VAL A 75 -16.43 2.88 -6.46
N GLU A 76 -16.50 1.67 -7.00
CA GLU A 76 -15.78 0.52 -6.45
C GLU A 76 -15.02 -0.26 -7.51
N ARG A 77 -13.85 -0.78 -7.14
CA ARG A 77 -13.05 -1.75 -7.91
C ARG A 77 -12.79 -1.35 -9.36
N ILE A 78 -12.48 -0.08 -9.58
CA ILE A 78 -12.06 0.41 -10.88
C ILE A 78 -10.54 0.63 -10.94
N THR A 79 -10.01 0.60 -12.14
CA THR A 79 -8.60 0.95 -12.42
C THR A 79 -8.54 2.21 -13.26
N LEU A 80 -7.80 3.21 -12.80
CA LEU A 80 -7.37 4.36 -13.59
C LEU A 80 -5.93 4.10 -14.04
N ASP A 81 -5.69 4.08 -15.34
CA ASP A 81 -4.42 3.74 -15.97
C ASP A 81 -3.91 4.87 -16.85
N GLY A 82 -2.94 5.63 -16.35
CA GLY A 82 -2.29 6.73 -17.06
C GLY A 82 -1.17 6.29 -18.00
N GLN A 83 -0.87 5.01 -18.09
CA GLN A 83 0.14 4.40 -18.97
C GLN A 83 1.55 5.06 -18.88
N GLY A 84 1.89 5.64 -17.76
CA GLY A 84 3.17 6.32 -17.52
C GLY A 84 3.29 7.72 -18.15
N THR A 85 2.28 8.21 -18.85
CA THR A 85 2.34 9.48 -19.60
C THR A 85 1.23 10.48 -19.29
N ALA A 86 0.09 10.03 -18.75
CA ALA A 86 -0.99 10.93 -18.37
C ALA A 86 -0.67 11.71 -17.10
N ALA A 87 -1.17 12.93 -17.01
CA ALA A 87 -1.01 13.77 -15.83
C ALA A 87 -2.36 14.14 -15.19
N ILE A 88 -2.37 14.22 -13.86
CA ILE A 88 -3.45 14.83 -13.07
C ILE A 88 -2.87 16.04 -12.36
N ASN A 89 -3.33 17.22 -12.71
CA ASN A 89 -2.92 18.48 -12.08
C ASN A 89 -4.08 19.01 -11.23
N GLY A 90 -3.96 18.84 -9.90
CA GLY A 90 -4.88 19.47 -8.97
C GLY A 90 -4.51 20.92 -8.70
N ASP A 91 -5.51 21.74 -8.44
CA ASP A 91 -5.31 23.08 -7.91
C ASP A 91 -5.28 23.11 -6.38
N SER A 92 -5.16 24.28 -5.78
CA SER A 92 -5.07 24.44 -4.33
C SER A 92 -6.42 24.39 -3.61
N SER A 93 -7.53 24.17 -4.29
CA SER A 93 -8.88 24.16 -3.68
C SER A 93 -9.19 22.84 -2.95
N ALA A 94 -8.61 21.71 -3.40
CA ALA A 94 -8.77 20.41 -2.80
C ALA A 94 -7.56 19.51 -3.13
N ASN A 95 -7.54 18.27 -2.60
CA ASN A 95 -6.53 17.29 -3.01
C ASN A 95 -6.58 17.06 -4.53
N ALA A 96 -5.43 16.76 -5.17
CA ALA A 96 -5.45 16.45 -6.60
C ALA A 96 -6.27 15.16 -6.85
N VAL A 97 -6.16 14.18 -5.97
CA VAL A 97 -6.99 12.96 -6.00
C VAL A 97 -7.48 12.64 -4.58
N THR A 98 -8.78 12.49 -4.42
CA THR A 98 -9.41 11.99 -3.18
C THR A 98 -10.10 10.66 -3.45
N VAL A 99 -9.79 9.63 -2.64
CA VAL A 99 -10.40 8.30 -2.73
C VAL A 99 -11.13 8.01 -1.42
N THR A 100 -12.45 7.91 -1.49
CA THR A 100 -13.30 7.34 -0.45
C THR A 100 -13.95 6.04 -0.92
N GLY A 101 -13.84 5.72 -2.22
CA GLY A 101 -14.25 4.44 -2.82
C GLY A 101 -13.36 3.28 -2.40
N ARG A 102 -13.79 2.06 -2.70
CA ARG A 102 -13.10 0.84 -2.29
C ARG A 102 -12.52 0.07 -3.47
N GLY A 103 -11.30 -0.46 -3.27
CA GLY A 103 -10.61 -1.25 -4.29
C GLY A 103 -10.23 -0.44 -5.54
N ILE A 104 -9.89 0.83 -5.36
CA ILE A 104 -9.52 1.73 -6.45
C ILE A 104 -8.05 1.54 -6.79
N THR A 105 -7.73 1.32 -8.05
CA THR A 105 -6.34 1.31 -8.53
C THR A 105 -6.04 2.58 -9.31
N ILE A 106 -4.96 3.28 -8.92
CA ILE A 106 -4.46 4.48 -9.59
C ILE A 106 -3.03 4.18 -10.01
N ARG A 107 -2.78 4.08 -11.32
CA ARG A 107 -1.46 3.70 -11.80
C ARG A 107 -0.98 4.49 -13.00
N GLY A 108 0.35 4.68 -13.08
CA GLY A 108 1.02 5.22 -14.26
C GLY A 108 0.71 6.68 -14.55
N PHE A 109 0.45 7.51 -13.53
CA PHE A 109 0.22 8.95 -13.67
C PHE A 109 1.39 9.78 -13.15
N VAL A 110 1.51 11.00 -13.67
CA VAL A 110 2.18 12.11 -13.00
C VAL A 110 1.10 12.91 -12.27
N ILE A 111 1.15 12.93 -10.93
CA ILE A 111 0.15 13.60 -10.09
C ILE A 111 0.83 14.78 -9.40
N THR A 112 0.33 15.98 -9.69
CA THR A 112 0.94 17.24 -9.26
C THR A 112 -0.10 18.16 -8.62
N GLY A 113 0.32 18.95 -7.65
CA GLY A 113 -0.54 19.93 -6.96
C GLY A 113 -1.49 19.29 -5.97
N GLY A 114 -2.64 19.92 -5.81
CA GLY A 114 -3.63 19.59 -4.77
C GLY A 114 -3.22 20.11 -3.39
N ALA A 115 -4.20 20.57 -2.63
CA ALA A 115 -3.99 20.99 -1.25
C ALA A 115 -5.15 20.48 -0.36
N PRO A 116 -4.84 19.80 0.75
CA PRO A 116 -3.49 19.63 1.30
C PRO A 116 -2.65 18.51 0.69
N GLN A 117 -3.20 17.51 0.00
CA GLN A 117 -2.48 16.32 -0.46
C GLN A 117 -2.49 16.19 -1.99
N ALA A 118 -1.47 15.55 -2.58
CA ALA A 118 -1.60 15.07 -3.96
C ALA A 118 -2.62 13.91 -4.01
N ILE A 119 -2.42 12.86 -3.20
CA ILE A 119 -3.41 11.77 -3.07
C ILE A 119 -3.87 11.64 -1.63
N SER A 120 -5.18 11.57 -1.43
CA SER A 120 -5.85 11.31 -0.16
C SER A 120 -6.68 10.04 -0.26
N VAL A 121 -6.43 9.05 0.60
CA VAL A 121 -7.30 7.87 0.80
C VAL A 121 -7.94 8.00 2.17
N SER A 122 -9.25 8.18 2.25
CA SER A 122 -9.92 8.54 3.50
C SER A 122 -11.30 7.93 3.66
N ASP A 123 -11.84 8.04 4.89
CA ASP A 123 -13.22 7.72 5.24
C ASP A 123 -13.64 6.28 4.86
N GLY A 124 -12.76 5.31 5.16
CA GLY A 124 -12.97 3.90 4.87
C GLY A 124 -12.65 3.50 3.43
N GLY A 125 -12.03 4.37 2.66
CA GLY A 125 -11.57 4.10 1.31
C GLY A 125 -10.42 3.09 1.27
N SER A 126 -10.26 2.40 0.12
CA SER A 126 -9.12 1.53 -0.11
C SER A 126 -8.57 1.69 -1.52
N ALA A 127 -7.23 1.76 -1.63
CA ALA A 127 -6.58 2.01 -2.91
C ALA A 127 -5.29 1.21 -3.12
N VAL A 128 -5.00 0.90 -4.38
CA VAL A 128 -3.66 0.54 -4.87
C VAL A 128 -3.11 1.73 -5.63
N ILE A 129 -1.98 2.26 -5.19
CA ILE A 129 -1.28 3.40 -5.80
C ILE A 129 0.01 2.85 -6.38
N ASP A 130 0.07 2.70 -7.71
CA ASP A 130 1.10 1.90 -8.38
C ASP A 130 1.78 2.66 -9.53
N GLY A 131 3.09 2.76 -9.51
CA GLY A 131 3.89 3.28 -10.63
C GLY A 131 3.62 4.74 -10.98
N ASN A 132 3.24 5.58 -10.01
CA ASN A 132 2.99 7.00 -10.22
C ASN A 132 4.21 7.86 -9.84
N THR A 133 4.32 9.04 -10.45
CA THR A 133 5.15 10.14 -9.96
C THR A 133 4.25 11.13 -9.22
N ILE A 134 4.48 11.32 -7.92
CA ILE A 134 3.62 12.12 -7.02
C ILE A 134 4.47 13.25 -6.43
N GLN A 135 4.17 14.49 -6.78
CA GLN A 135 5.05 15.61 -6.46
C GLN A 135 4.31 16.95 -6.33
N ASN A 136 4.98 17.90 -5.67
CA ASN A 136 4.54 19.30 -5.57
C ASN A 136 3.11 19.46 -5.01
N ALA A 137 2.73 18.61 -4.06
CA ALA A 137 1.50 18.77 -3.29
C ALA A 137 1.54 20.02 -2.40
N GLY A 138 0.40 20.45 -1.89
CA GLY A 138 0.37 21.54 -0.90
C GLY A 138 0.95 21.13 0.48
N ARG A 139 0.95 19.84 0.83
CA ARG A 139 1.50 19.29 2.08
C ARG A 139 2.15 17.91 1.85
N ASN A 140 1.40 16.81 2.00
CA ASN A 140 1.94 15.46 1.83
C ASN A 140 1.71 14.94 0.40
N GLY A 141 2.60 14.09 -0.08
CA GLY A 141 2.39 13.39 -1.34
C GLY A 141 1.17 12.48 -1.27
N ILE A 142 1.19 11.50 -0.37
CA ILE A 142 0.07 10.56 -0.12
C ILE A 142 -0.34 10.66 1.35
N ALA A 143 -1.64 10.72 1.63
CA ALA A 143 -2.19 10.57 2.97
C ALA A 143 -3.25 9.47 3.00
N VAL A 144 -3.09 8.52 3.95
CA VAL A 144 -4.06 7.44 4.23
C VAL A 144 -4.58 7.66 5.63
N PHE A 145 -5.88 7.95 5.79
CA PHE A 145 -6.40 8.33 7.10
C PHE A 145 -7.90 8.02 7.29
N ARG A 146 -8.37 8.05 8.55
CA ARG A 146 -9.76 7.76 8.92
C ARG A 146 -10.21 6.36 8.51
N ASN A 147 -9.57 5.33 9.10
CA ASN A 147 -9.89 3.91 8.92
C ASN A 147 -9.78 3.43 7.46
N SER A 148 -8.81 3.96 6.72
CA SER A 148 -8.59 3.65 5.31
C SER A 148 -7.37 2.74 5.13
N SER A 149 -7.22 2.17 3.94
CA SER A 149 -6.09 1.31 3.62
C SER A 149 -5.49 1.60 2.25
N ALA A 150 -4.18 1.39 2.10
CA ALA A 150 -3.52 1.52 0.81
C ALA A 150 -2.37 0.54 0.62
N ASP A 151 -2.24 0.04 -0.63
CA ASP A 151 -1.03 -0.57 -1.13
C ASP A 151 -0.31 0.47 -2.00
N ILE A 152 0.90 0.85 -1.60
CA ILE A 152 1.68 1.92 -2.24
C ILE A 152 2.96 1.29 -2.79
N ILE A 153 3.03 1.16 -4.12
CA ILE A 153 4.07 0.36 -4.78
C ILE A 153 4.59 1.04 -6.06
N ASN A 154 5.87 0.84 -6.36
CA ASN A 154 6.54 1.32 -7.58
C ASN A 154 6.45 2.84 -7.82
N ASN A 155 6.14 3.66 -6.82
CA ASN A 155 5.97 5.10 -7.00
C ASN A 155 7.28 5.88 -6.78
N THR A 156 7.39 7.02 -7.44
CA THR A 156 8.33 8.10 -7.10
C THR A 156 7.55 9.20 -6.40
N ILE A 157 7.86 9.44 -5.11
CA ILE A 157 7.15 10.41 -4.26
C ILE A 157 8.14 11.46 -3.78
N GLN A 158 8.05 12.67 -4.34
CA GLN A 158 9.12 13.65 -4.17
C GLN A 158 8.63 15.10 -4.14
N ASN A 159 9.47 15.98 -3.59
CA ASN A 159 9.28 17.44 -3.62
C ASN A 159 7.93 17.89 -3.02
N ASN A 160 7.42 17.15 -2.04
CA ASN A 160 6.22 17.55 -1.30
C ASN A 160 6.64 18.32 -0.05
N PRO A 161 5.95 19.44 0.32
CA PRO A 161 6.39 20.31 1.42
C PRO A 161 6.42 19.65 2.80
N LEU A 162 5.64 18.61 3.03
CA LEU A 162 5.65 17.81 4.26
C LEU A 162 6.13 16.38 4.00
N ALA A 163 5.43 15.37 4.52
CA ALA A 163 5.84 13.97 4.35
C ALA A 163 5.58 13.45 2.92
N GLY A 164 6.42 12.55 2.45
CA GLY A 164 6.14 11.81 1.24
C GLY A 164 4.87 10.98 1.39
N ILE A 165 4.80 10.15 2.45
CA ILE A 165 3.63 9.34 2.79
C ILE A 165 3.26 9.58 4.26
N ALA A 166 1.98 9.80 4.55
CA ALA A 166 1.42 9.90 5.91
C ALA A 166 0.31 8.86 6.10
N VAL A 167 0.46 7.96 7.08
CA VAL A 167 -0.56 6.97 7.49
C VAL A 167 -1.04 7.33 8.89
N GLN A 168 -2.32 7.65 9.06
CA GLN A 168 -2.82 8.21 10.31
C GLN A 168 -4.27 7.83 10.63
N SER A 169 -4.65 8.02 11.91
CA SER A 169 -6.04 7.90 12.38
C SER A 169 -6.63 6.51 12.10
N ASN A 170 -6.02 5.47 12.71
CA ASN A 170 -6.39 4.06 12.63
C ASN A 170 -6.41 3.49 11.21
N SER A 171 -5.50 3.95 10.37
CA SER A 171 -5.38 3.48 8.99
C SER A 171 -4.21 2.52 8.83
N SER A 172 -4.17 1.81 7.71
CA SER A 172 -3.11 0.86 7.42
C SER A 172 -2.52 1.03 6.03
N ALA A 173 -1.22 0.72 5.87
CA ALA A 173 -0.59 0.72 4.55
C ALA A 173 0.42 -0.41 4.39
N ARG A 174 0.46 -1.00 3.19
CA ARG A 174 1.59 -1.78 2.70
C ARG A 174 2.37 -0.91 1.73
N ILE A 175 3.66 -0.75 1.97
CA ILE A 175 4.49 0.20 1.23
C ILE A 175 5.71 -0.54 0.69
N GLY A 176 5.79 -0.70 -0.64
CA GLY A 176 6.91 -1.30 -1.34
C GLY A 176 6.83 -2.81 -1.57
N TRP A 177 5.68 -3.43 -1.33
CA TRP A 177 5.52 -4.87 -1.51
C TRP A 177 4.07 -5.29 -1.77
N VAL A 178 3.90 -6.49 -2.33
CA VAL A 178 2.60 -7.16 -2.52
C VAL A 178 2.70 -8.65 -2.15
N GLY A 179 1.58 -9.34 -2.18
CA GLY A 179 1.48 -10.78 -1.97
C GLY A 179 1.05 -11.16 -0.56
N PRO A 180 0.92 -12.47 -0.28
CA PRO A 180 0.59 -12.98 1.04
C PRO A 180 1.81 -12.90 1.98
N PRO A 181 1.62 -12.93 3.32
CA PRO A 181 2.71 -12.78 4.28
C PRO A 181 3.87 -13.77 4.12
N ASN A 182 3.60 -14.96 3.58
CA ASN A 182 4.60 -16.01 3.35
C ASN A 182 5.22 -15.99 1.93
N ASN A 183 4.81 -15.08 1.08
CA ASN A 183 5.36 -14.90 -0.27
C ASN A 183 5.24 -13.43 -0.69
N ARG A 184 6.03 -12.59 -0.03
CA ARG A 184 6.07 -11.15 -0.26
C ARG A 184 6.93 -10.85 -1.50
N ILE A 185 6.40 -10.06 -2.42
CA ILE A 185 7.09 -9.66 -3.65
C ILE A 185 7.41 -8.17 -3.55
N SER A 186 8.68 -7.84 -3.76
CA SER A 186 9.18 -6.47 -3.70
C SER A 186 8.68 -5.62 -4.89
N HIS A 187 8.14 -4.45 -4.58
CA HIS A 187 7.70 -3.41 -5.52
C HIS A 187 8.10 -2.04 -4.97
N PRO A 188 9.40 -1.68 -5.01
CA PRO A 188 9.96 -0.57 -4.26
C PRO A 188 9.43 0.78 -4.69
N ASN A 189 9.20 1.67 -3.72
CA ASN A 189 9.02 3.09 -3.97
C ASN A 189 10.34 3.84 -3.77
N THR A 190 10.48 4.96 -4.47
CA THR A 190 11.50 6.00 -4.19
C THR A 190 10.81 7.19 -3.54
N ILE A 191 11.16 7.47 -2.28
CA ILE A 191 10.55 8.52 -1.45
C ILE A 191 11.65 9.50 -1.08
N GLN A 192 11.68 10.65 -1.76
CA GLN A 192 12.85 11.53 -1.69
C GLN A 192 12.51 13.01 -1.75
N ASN A 193 13.42 13.83 -1.20
CA ASN A 193 13.38 15.30 -1.32
C ASN A 193 12.05 15.90 -0.83
N ASN A 194 11.35 15.22 0.10
CA ASN A 194 10.18 15.80 0.74
C ASN A 194 10.61 16.72 1.89
N GLY A 195 9.88 17.80 2.12
CA GLY A 195 10.27 18.84 3.08
C GLY A 195 10.24 18.44 4.55
N ALA A 196 9.59 17.32 4.89
CA ALA A 196 9.60 16.74 6.22
C ALA A 196 10.03 15.26 6.16
N GLN A 197 9.29 14.34 6.76
CA GLN A 197 9.63 12.91 6.78
C GLN A 197 9.44 12.23 5.41
N GLY A 198 10.21 11.19 5.14
CA GLY A 198 9.91 10.31 4.02
C GLY A 198 8.55 9.62 4.24
N ILE A 199 8.41 8.89 5.36
CA ILE A 199 7.17 8.21 5.76
C ILE A 199 6.83 8.57 7.21
N GLN A 200 5.56 8.89 7.46
CA GLN A 200 5.02 9.14 8.79
C GLN A 200 3.88 8.18 9.10
N VAL A 201 3.96 7.42 10.21
CA VAL A 201 2.91 6.53 10.72
C VAL A 201 2.53 6.99 12.12
N TYR A 202 1.27 7.38 12.34
CA TYR A 202 0.89 7.93 13.63
C TYR A 202 -0.60 7.79 13.98
N ARG A 203 -0.94 8.04 15.26
CA ARG A 203 -2.32 8.01 15.78
C ARG A 203 -3.01 6.66 15.58
N GLY A 204 -2.43 5.59 16.17
CA GLY A 204 -2.99 4.26 16.17
C GLY A 204 -2.98 3.53 14.83
N SER A 205 -2.18 4.02 13.88
CA SER A 205 -2.09 3.44 12.54
C SER A 205 -0.99 2.39 12.46
N SER A 206 -1.02 1.57 11.40
CA SER A 206 0.00 0.56 11.15
C SER A 206 0.54 0.64 9.71
N ALA A 207 1.82 0.29 9.54
CA ALA A 207 2.43 0.19 8.22
C ALA A 207 3.41 -0.98 8.14
N GLN A 208 3.43 -1.63 6.97
CA GLN A 208 4.47 -2.56 6.58
C GLN A 208 5.28 -1.92 5.45
N ILE A 209 6.54 -1.61 5.72
CA ILE A 209 7.40 -0.77 4.88
C ILE A 209 8.60 -1.61 4.45
N PHE A 210 8.55 -2.15 3.23
CA PHE A 210 9.59 -3.06 2.76
C PHE A 210 10.16 -2.63 1.42
N SER A 211 11.47 -2.84 1.27
CA SER A 211 12.20 -2.69 0.01
C SER A 211 12.23 -1.27 -0.57
N ASN A 212 11.88 -0.23 0.18
CA ASN A 212 11.84 1.13 -0.33
C ASN A 212 13.20 1.83 -0.28
N THR A 213 13.39 2.80 -1.17
CA THR A 213 14.46 3.80 -1.06
C THR A 213 13.87 5.08 -0.47
N ILE A 214 14.34 5.48 0.73
CA ILE A 214 13.85 6.62 1.50
C ILE A 214 15.03 7.56 1.73
N GLN A 215 15.12 8.64 0.95
CA GLN A 215 16.35 9.42 0.95
C GLN A 215 16.15 10.93 0.84
N ASN A 216 17.11 11.68 1.39
CA ASN A 216 17.20 13.13 1.23
C ASN A 216 15.92 13.88 1.63
N ASN A 217 15.17 13.37 2.61
CA ASN A 217 13.99 14.07 3.13
C ASN A 217 14.42 15.07 4.22
N GLY A 218 13.65 16.13 4.40
CA GLY A 218 13.97 17.26 5.27
C GLY A 218 13.89 16.98 6.77
N SER A 219 13.49 15.78 7.18
CA SER A 219 13.45 15.32 8.57
C SER A 219 13.83 13.83 8.62
N ASP A 220 13.15 13.01 9.46
CA ASP A 220 13.44 11.59 9.59
C ASP A 220 13.06 10.81 8.31
N GLY A 221 13.79 9.73 8.01
CA GLY A 221 13.41 8.83 6.94
C GLY A 221 12.03 8.23 7.19
N VAL A 222 11.86 7.57 8.35
CA VAL A 222 10.58 7.03 8.84
C VAL A 222 10.35 7.49 10.27
N ILE A 223 9.17 8.00 10.58
CA ILE A 223 8.74 8.27 11.96
C ILE A 223 7.48 7.46 12.29
N VAL A 224 7.49 6.83 13.47
CA VAL A 224 6.33 6.13 14.05
C VAL A 224 5.99 6.77 15.38
N ASP A 225 4.75 7.22 15.56
CA ASP A 225 4.38 8.10 16.66
C ASP A 225 2.94 7.85 17.16
N ARG A 226 2.69 8.09 18.47
CA ARG A 226 1.36 8.08 19.09
C ARG A 226 0.59 6.77 18.91
N ASN A 227 1.05 5.70 19.57
CA ASN A 227 0.46 4.37 19.56
C ASN A 227 0.40 3.74 18.14
N ALA A 228 1.27 4.17 17.23
CA ALA A 228 1.38 3.59 15.91
C ALA A 228 2.40 2.45 15.90
N GLN A 229 2.30 1.59 14.88
CA GLN A 229 3.19 0.45 14.70
C GLN A 229 3.72 0.39 13.28
N ALA A 230 4.97 -0.03 13.10
CA ALA A 230 5.55 -0.28 11.79
C ALA A 230 6.50 -1.47 11.81
N GLU A 231 6.41 -2.28 10.76
CA GLU A 231 7.40 -3.29 10.38
C GLU A 231 8.22 -2.71 9.23
N ILE A 232 9.55 -2.61 9.37
CA ILE A 232 10.41 -1.89 8.42
C ILE A 232 11.62 -2.74 8.09
N ALA A 233 11.71 -3.27 6.86
CA ALA A 233 12.79 -4.15 6.46
C ALA A 233 13.21 -3.96 4.98
N ALA A 234 14.44 -4.36 4.67
CA ALA A 234 15.03 -4.27 3.33
C ALA A 234 14.98 -2.87 2.69
N CYS A 235 14.83 -1.82 3.49
CA CYS A 235 14.80 -0.45 3.01
C CYS A 235 16.21 0.15 2.94
N THR A 236 16.47 0.96 1.93
CA THR A 236 17.63 1.86 1.91
C THR A 236 17.19 3.22 2.44
N ILE A 237 17.67 3.59 3.65
CA ILE A 237 17.27 4.82 4.35
C ILE A 237 18.51 5.70 4.55
N THR A 238 18.67 6.74 3.75
CA THR A 238 19.93 7.46 3.67
C THR A 238 19.76 8.96 3.41
N GLY A 239 20.70 9.78 3.91
CA GLY A 239 20.73 11.22 3.60
C GLY A 239 19.55 12.03 4.11
N ASN A 240 18.69 11.47 4.97
CA ASN A 240 17.60 12.21 5.59
C ASN A 240 18.14 13.18 6.66
N ALA A 241 17.58 14.37 6.79
CA ALA A 241 18.13 15.41 7.68
C ALA A 241 17.98 15.07 9.17
N GLY A 242 17.03 14.21 9.54
CA GLY A 242 16.82 13.69 10.88
C GLY A 242 17.36 12.27 11.07
N ASP A 243 16.67 11.46 11.87
CA ASP A 243 17.00 10.06 12.10
C ASP A 243 16.62 9.19 10.90
N GLY A 244 17.27 8.05 10.73
CA GLY A 244 16.84 7.07 9.71
C GLY A 244 15.46 6.55 10.03
N ILE A 245 15.27 5.98 11.23
CA ILE A 245 13.99 5.51 11.77
C ILE A 245 13.82 6.11 13.17
N ARG A 246 12.65 6.65 13.46
CA ARG A 246 12.35 7.22 14.77
C ARG A 246 11.04 6.69 15.33
N GLY A 247 11.09 6.14 16.55
CA GLY A 247 9.93 5.78 17.36
C GLY A 247 9.74 6.76 18.52
N ILE A 248 8.51 7.22 18.74
CA ILE A 248 8.20 8.20 19.79
C ILE A 248 6.75 8.02 20.31
N ARG A 249 6.53 8.25 21.60
CA ARG A 249 5.20 8.24 22.22
C ARG A 249 4.43 6.93 22.01
N ASN A 250 4.93 5.87 22.64
CA ASN A 250 4.36 4.52 22.57
C ASN A 250 4.30 3.96 21.14
N ALA A 251 5.38 4.18 20.39
CA ALA A 251 5.54 3.57 19.06
C ALA A 251 6.04 2.13 19.19
N GLY A 252 5.50 1.22 18.37
CA GLY A 252 6.04 -0.12 18.17
C GLY A 252 6.77 -0.22 16.83
N LEU A 253 8.02 -0.63 16.87
CA LEU A 253 8.88 -0.81 15.71
C LEU A 253 9.41 -2.24 15.70
N ASP A 254 9.23 -2.90 14.55
CA ASP A 254 9.93 -4.13 14.19
C ASP A 254 10.81 -3.82 12.99
N ILE A 255 12.14 -3.96 13.13
CA ILE A 255 13.09 -3.46 12.13
C ILE A 255 14.03 -4.57 11.63
N GLY A 256 14.23 -4.59 10.31
CA GLY A 256 15.14 -5.53 9.67
C GLY A 256 14.64 -6.97 9.72
N THR A 257 15.58 -7.89 9.81
CA THR A 257 15.31 -9.33 9.91
C THR A 257 14.94 -9.68 11.35
N ASP A 258 13.87 -10.43 11.55
CA ASP A 258 13.57 -11.00 12.87
C ASP A 258 14.74 -11.88 13.37
N ALA A 259 15.20 -11.64 14.59
CA ALA A 259 16.28 -12.38 15.22
C ALA A 259 15.93 -13.86 15.52
N THR A 260 14.69 -14.29 15.37
CA THR A 260 14.21 -15.63 15.75
C THR A 260 14.43 -16.73 14.72
N GLY A 261 15.08 -16.44 13.57
CA GLY A 261 15.62 -17.50 12.69
C GLY A 261 14.61 -18.15 11.73
N ALA A 262 13.41 -17.63 11.58
CA ALA A 262 12.59 -17.95 10.42
C ALA A 262 13.29 -17.40 9.16
N THR A 263 13.24 -18.14 8.07
CA THR A 263 13.84 -17.71 6.79
C THR A 263 13.41 -16.27 6.51
N PRO A 264 14.33 -15.28 6.56
CA PRO A 264 13.94 -13.89 6.39
C PRO A 264 13.39 -13.71 4.98
N GLN A 265 12.18 -13.18 4.87
CA GLN A 265 11.62 -12.84 3.56
C GLN A 265 12.13 -11.49 3.06
N PHE A 266 12.72 -10.71 3.94
CA PHE A 266 13.37 -9.45 3.64
C PHE A 266 14.66 -9.31 4.46
N ASP A 267 15.62 -8.64 3.86
CA ASP A 267 16.92 -8.34 4.47
C ASP A 267 16.80 -7.21 5.50
N ASP A 268 17.90 -6.97 6.21
CA ASP A 268 18.04 -5.82 7.09
C ASP A 268 17.98 -4.50 6.33
N ASN A 269 17.64 -3.43 7.03
CA ASN A 269 17.67 -2.09 6.45
C ASN A 269 19.12 -1.63 6.22
N THR A 270 19.33 -0.84 5.19
CA THR A 270 20.67 -0.38 4.79
C THR A 270 20.71 1.13 4.60
N ASN A 271 21.93 1.69 4.61
CA ASN A 271 22.20 3.02 4.11
C ASN A 271 23.50 3.05 3.30
N THR A 272 23.56 3.90 2.28
CA THR A 272 24.76 4.15 1.46
C THR A 272 25.50 5.41 1.86
N GLY A 273 24.94 6.18 2.81
CA GLY A 273 25.46 7.38 3.43
C GLY A 273 24.90 7.48 4.83
N THR A 274 25.02 8.63 5.47
CA THR A 274 24.53 8.85 6.84
C THR A 274 23.26 9.67 6.85
N ASN A 275 22.34 9.37 7.77
CA ASN A 275 21.25 10.27 8.15
C ASN A 275 21.79 11.38 9.10
N GLY A 276 21.11 12.50 9.21
CA GLY A 276 21.56 13.64 10.03
C GLY A 276 21.52 13.39 11.53
N GLY A 277 20.62 12.50 12.00
CA GLY A 277 20.51 12.09 13.40
C GLY A 277 21.16 10.74 13.69
N TYR A 278 20.40 9.80 14.24
CA TYR A 278 20.77 8.39 14.47
C TYR A 278 20.26 7.50 13.33
N GLY A 279 20.84 6.32 13.18
CA GLY A 279 20.27 5.28 12.33
C GLY A 279 18.86 4.91 12.79
N VAL A 280 18.73 4.57 14.09
CA VAL A 280 17.46 4.32 14.77
C VAL A 280 17.41 5.09 16.08
N ARG A 281 16.29 5.77 16.34
CA ARG A 281 16.07 6.49 17.59
C ARG A 281 14.72 6.14 18.20
N CYS A 282 14.72 5.84 19.50
CA CYS A 282 13.49 5.68 20.28
C CYS A 282 13.46 6.67 21.44
N THR A 283 12.31 7.33 21.63
CA THR A 283 12.09 8.24 22.77
C THR A 283 10.63 8.17 23.23
N ILE A 284 10.41 8.31 24.56
CA ILE A 284 9.07 8.39 25.17
C ILE A 284 8.24 7.12 24.98
N ASP A 285 8.47 6.12 25.83
CA ASP A 285 7.66 4.90 25.94
C ASP A 285 7.52 4.10 24.62
N GLY A 286 8.60 4.00 23.84
CA GLY A 286 8.60 3.21 22.61
C GLY A 286 9.15 1.80 22.82
N PHE A 287 8.84 0.91 21.89
CA PHE A 287 9.41 -0.43 21.79
C PHE A 287 10.04 -0.62 20.40
N VAL A 288 11.26 -1.12 20.34
CA VAL A 288 11.94 -1.44 19.09
C VAL A 288 12.55 -2.83 19.20
N ASP A 289 12.21 -3.69 18.26
CA ASP A 289 12.72 -5.04 18.12
C ASP A 289 13.34 -5.26 16.73
N GLY A 290 14.09 -6.34 16.57
CA GLY A 290 14.64 -6.77 15.30
C GLY A 290 16.14 -6.48 15.13
N ARG A 291 16.57 -6.05 13.96
CA ARG A 291 17.98 -5.82 13.61
C ARG A 291 18.23 -4.42 13.05
N LEU A 292 19.32 -3.81 13.52
CA LEU A 292 19.74 -2.49 13.04
C LEU A 292 20.19 -2.52 11.56
N GLY A 293 20.74 -3.63 11.09
CA GLY A 293 21.40 -3.69 9.79
C GLY A 293 22.62 -2.75 9.73
N THR A 294 22.75 -2.03 8.62
CA THR A 294 23.81 -1.02 8.47
C THR A 294 23.35 0.40 8.73
N LEU A 295 22.12 0.59 9.28
CA LEU A 295 21.58 1.92 9.52
C LEU A 295 22.47 2.72 10.48
N THR A 296 22.87 3.89 10.05
CA THR A 296 23.67 4.83 10.85
C THR A 296 23.27 6.27 10.56
N GLY A 297 23.69 7.16 11.42
CA GLY A 297 23.56 8.60 11.29
C GLY A 297 24.79 9.30 11.82
N THR A 298 24.85 10.61 11.67
CA THR A 298 25.98 11.43 12.13
C THR A 298 26.18 11.38 13.65
N LEU A 299 25.10 11.04 14.41
CA LEU A 299 25.14 10.90 15.87
C LEU A 299 25.34 9.44 16.32
N GLY A 300 25.30 8.46 15.41
CA GLY A 300 25.52 7.05 15.71
C GLY A 300 24.47 6.11 15.12
N GLY A 301 24.62 4.81 15.37
CA GLY A 301 23.71 3.77 14.88
C GLY A 301 22.36 3.80 15.59
N LYS A 302 22.34 3.76 16.92
CA LYS A 302 21.10 3.75 17.70
C LYS A 302 21.14 4.65 18.93
N PHE A 303 19.98 5.17 19.32
CA PHE A 303 19.74 5.88 20.58
C PHE A 303 18.40 5.47 21.18
N PHE A 304 18.40 5.08 22.45
CA PHE A 304 17.21 4.72 23.21
C PHE A 304 17.14 5.55 24.50
N GLY A 305 16.08 6.32 24.65
CA GLY A 305 15.79 7.03 25.88
C GLY A 305 15.38 6.07 27.01
N GLU A 306 15.42 6.52 28.26
CA GLU A 306 15.19 5.71 29.48
C GLU A 306 13.85 4.94 29.45
N ALA A 307 12.83 5.48 28.82
CA ALA A 307 11.50 4.87 28.75
C ALA A 307 11.31 3.94 27.51
N CYS A 308 12.34 3.72 26.72
CA CYS A 308 12.27 2.86 25.54
C CYS A 308 12.81 1.46 25.83
N THR A 309 12.10 0.44 25.32
CA THR A 309 12.60 -0.93 25.32
C THR A 309 13.43 -1.17 24.07
N ASP A 310 14.71 -1.56 24.27
CA ASP A 310 15.66 -1.92 23.21
C ASP A 310 15.82 -3.43 23.15
N SER A 311 15.25 -4.05 22.11
CA SER A 311 15.46 -5.47 21.77
C SER A 311 16.20 -5.63 20.43
N VAL A 312 16.89 -4.57 19.98
CA VAL A 312 17.55 -4.55 18.67
C VAL A 312 18.89 -5.27 18.73
N ALA A 313 19.01 -6.35 17.96
CA ALA A 313 20.28 -7.02 17.70
C ALA A 313 21.19 -6.16 16.80
N GLN A 314 22.50 -6.24 17.03
CA GLN A 314 23.51 -5.58 16.20
C GLN A 314 23.90 -6.41 14.98
#